data_ec7e0b4aa3fe0b3ffa4f68c3c27213ab
#
_entry.id   ec7e0b4aa3fe0b3ffa4f68c3c27213ab
#
_cell.length_a   1.000
_cell.length_b   1.000
_cell.length_c   1.000
_cell.angle_alpha   90.00
_cell.angle_beta   90.00
_cell.angle_gamma   90.00
#
_symmetry.space_group_name_H-M   'P 1'
#
loop_
_entity.id
_entity.type
_entity.pdbx_description
1 polymer ?
#
loop_
_entity_poly.entity_id
_entity_poly.type
_entity_poly.pdbx_seq_one_letter_code
_entity_poly.pdbx_strand_id
1 'polypeptide(L)'
;MGLNSDSPTCQAAENDQIGELYVATRRLMTAEDRSEAVTTAVETATAILDFPFSAFWEATDSGLKAEAISDPLREHVEVPDDPGQVMRHGRGSWLWDHYESNETQRVLVEEDKAASDAPLHGGITVPLGEYGLLTAGTDDRAEPTERETQLADILGKNVLSTLERIERERELKRQRDNLDLLNQIVRHDLTNHLQTISGRAELLRDQCSGDALEHVDGIQESSQAAAELLETAGNLATVMRQTDWETEPVALEPVLSSVIEDITATYSDAQVTAPNEFPAVRVQADELLSSVFRNILTNAIQHNDSAMPSVVVDVTDDSDVVHVSVADNGPGIPDEQKQAVFERGEKRPDSDGTGVGLYLVRTLVDAYGGDVWVEDNEPTGTVVGVTLLTATDGS
;
A
#
# COMPACT_ATOMS: atom_id res chain seq x y z
N MET A 1 63.03 -9.62 12.34
CA MET A 1 62.93 -8.15 12.39
C MET A 1 61.51 -7.82 11.89
N GLY A 2 60.65 -7.56 12.84
CA GLY A 2 59.22 -7.31 12.53
C GLY A 2 59.08 -5.94 11.84
N LEU A 3 58.35 -5.94 10.73
CA LEU A 3 57.92 -4.70 10.09
C LEU A 3 56.66 -4.24 10.82
N ASN A 4 56.73 -3.02 11.36
CA ASN A 4 55.65 -2.30 12.05
C ASN A 4 54.44 -2.10 11.13
N SER A 5 53.26 -2.58 11.54
CA SER A 5 51.98 -2.38 10.93
C SER A 5 51.36 -0.98 11.21
N ASP A 6 52.10 -0.03 11.79
CA ASP A 6 51.64 1.31 12.14
C ASP A 6 52.19 2.41 11.21
N SER A 7 52.07 2.23 9.89
CA SER A 7 52.41 3.32 8.97
C SER A 7 51.22 4.20 8.73
N PRO A 8 51.36 5.57 8.81
CA PRO A 8 50.21 6.49 8.60
C PRO A 8 49.52 6.32 7.25
N THR A 9 50.20 5.80 6.25
CA THR A 9 49.65 5.47 4.94
C THR A 9 48.72 4.24 4.97
N CYS A 10 48.94 3.28 5.84
CA CYS A 10 48.08 2.11 6.00
C CYS A 10 46.75 2.50 6.69
N GLN A 11 46.81 3.33 7.74
CA GLN A 11 45.65 3.85 8.42
C GLN A 11 44.78 4.80 7.55
N ALA A 12 45.40 5.56 6.64
CA ALA A 12 44.66 6.40 5.70
C ALA A 12 43.85 5.55 4.68
N ALA A 13 44.48 4.50 4.13
CA ALA A 13 43.81 3.57 3.22
C ALA A 13 42.70 2.76 3.92
N GLU A 14 42.89 2.44 5.20
CA GLU A 14 41.84 1.78 6.02
C GLU A 14 40.60 2.62 6.25
N ASN A 15 40.80 3.89 6.52
CA ASN A 15 39.67 4.82 6.70
C ASN A 15 38.91 5.08 5.38
N ASP A 16 39.60 5.05 4.25
CA ASP A 16 39.03 5.24 2.92
C ASP A 16 38.11 4.05 2.54
N GLN A 17 38.58 2.80 2.73
CA GLN A 17 37.77 1.60 2.45
C GLN A 17 36.51 1.50 3.33
N ILE A 18 36.60 1.88 4.62
CA ILE A 18 35.44 1.92 5.52
C ILE A 18 34.46 3.02 5.08
N GLY A 19 34.98 4.16 4.63
CA GLY A 19 34.17 5.24 4.07
C GLY A 19 33.40 4.82 2.82
N GLU A 20 34.06 4.11 1.91
CA GLU A 20 33.45 3.57 0.70
C GLU A 20 32.39 2.51 1.01
N LEU A 21 32.67 1.59 1.95
CA LEU A 21 31.69 0.61 2.41
C LEU A 21 30.44 1.28 3.02
N TYR A 22 30.63 2.36 3.79
CA TYR A 22 29.51 3.11 4.35
C TYR A 22 28.65 3.76 3.26
N VAL A 23 29.28 4.40 2.28
CA VAL A 23 28.58 5.03 1.13
C VAL A 23 27.83 3.95 0.33
N ALA A 24 28.47 2.84 0.06
CA ALA A 24 27.88 1.71 -0.67
C ALA A 24 26.70 1.09 0.11
N THR A 25 26.86 0.89 1.42
CA THR A 25 25.74 0.41 2.25
C THR A 25 24.54 1.34 2.17
N ARG A 26 24.77 2.65 2.18
CA ARG A 26 23.68 3.62 2.03
C ARG A 26 23.02 3.54 0.65
N ARG A 27 23.80 3.40 -0.44
CA ARG A 27 23.26 3.21 -1.80
C ARG A 27 22.44 1.91 -1.90
N LEU A 28 22.95 0.81 -1.34
CA LEU A 28 22.23 -0.46 -1.28
C LEU A 28 20.91 -0.34 -0.51
N MET A 29 20.92 0.37 0.62
CA MET A 29 19.69 0.59 1.41
C MET A 29 18.62 1.41 0.68
N THR A 30 19.00 2.23 -0.28
CA THR A 30 18.08 3.06 -1.08
C THR A 30 17.75 2.46 -2.44
N ALA A 31 18.35 1.32 -2.81
CA ALA A 31 18.05 0.65 -4.08
C ALA A 31 16.57 0.27 -4.18
N GLU A 32 15.94 0.67 -5.27
CA GLU A 32 14.51 0.47 -5.50
C GLU A 32 14.21 -0.88 -6.15
N ASP A 33 15.19 -1.42 -6.89
CA ASP A 33 15.03 -2.71 -7.54
C ASP A 33 16.27 -3.60 -7.47
N ARG A 34 16.09 -4.87 -7.87
CA ARG A 34 17.14 -5.89 -7.87
C ARG A 34 18.32 -5.50 -8.76
N SER A 35 18.06 -4.95 -9.95
CA SER A 35 19.12 -4.59 -10.91
C SER A 35 20.04 -3.52 -10.36
N GLU A 36 19.48 -2.49 -9.72
CA GLU A 36 20.26 -1.45 -9.05
C GLU A 36 21.08 -2.02 -7.88
N ALA A 37 20.46 -2.89 -7.06
CA ALA A 37 21.14 -3.52 -5.93
C ALA A 37 22.34 -4.39 -6.37
N VAL A 38 22.18 -5.24 -7.39
CA VAL A 38 23.26 -6.11 -7.86
C VAL A 38 24.35 -5.35 -8.59
N THR A 39 24.01 -4.31 -9.35
CA THR A 39 24.99 -3.42 -10.00
C THR A 39 25.82 -2.70 -8.95
N THR A 40 25.15 -2.09 -7.95
CA THR A 40 25.83 -1.44 -6.82
C THR A 40 26.74 -2.42 -6.05
N ALA A 41 26.30 -3.67 -5.87
CA ALA A 41 27.10 -4.69 -5.21
C ALA A 41 28.40 -5.00 -5.97
N VAL A 42 28.33 -5.15 -7.29
CA VAL A 42 29.49 -5.41 -8.17
C VAL A 42 30.45 -4.22 -8.19
N GLU A 43 29.94 -3.00 -8.38
CA GLU A 43 30.75 -1.78 -8.35
C GLU A 43 31.47 -1.63 -7.00
N THR A 44 30.74 -1.88 -5.92
CA THR A 44 31.27 -1.78 -4.55
C THR A 44 32.34 -2.84 -4.29
N ALA A 45 32.12 -4.09 -4.70
CA ALA A 45 33.09 -5.17 -4.55
C ALA A 45 34.42 -4.81 -5.27
N THR A 46 34.29 -4.26 -6.49
CA THR A 46 35.46 -3.80 -7.25
C THR A 46 36.24 -2.68 -6.54
N ALA A 47 35.51 -1.68 -6.01
CA ALA A 47 36.14 -0.52 -5.38
C ALA A 47 36.76 -0.85 -4.01
N ILE A 48 36.05 -1.62 -3.14
CA ILE A 48 36.47 -1.86 -1.75
C ILE A 48 37.56 -2.91 -1.68
N LEU A 49 37.49 -3.95 -2.53
CA LEU A 49 38.45 -5.06 -2.49
C LEU A 49 39.69 -4.82 -3.37
N ASP A 50 39.64 -3.78 -4.22
CA ASP A 50 40.65 -3.52 -5.26
C ASP A 50 40.81 -4.73 -6.20
N PHE A 51 39.70 -5.42 -6.47
CA PHE A 51 39.65 -6.58 -7.36
C PHE A 51 38.89 -6.18 -8.64
N PRO A 52 39.59 -6.08 -9.79
CA PRO A 52 38.99 -5.54 -11.00
C PRO A 52 37.85 -6.39 -11.59
N PHE A 53 37.85 -7.70 -11.30
CA PHE A 53 36.91 -8.62 -11.92
C PHE A 53 35.86 -9.08 -10.93
N SER A 54 34.78 -8.33 -10.85
CA SER A 54 33.64 -8.66 -9.98
C SER A 54 32.39 -9.02 -10.79
N ALA A 55 31.61 -9.97 -10.28
CA ALA A 55 30.37 -10.39 -10.91
C ALA A 55 29.34 -10.83 -9.87
N PHE A 56 28.08 -10.57 -10.16
CA PHE A 56 26.94 -11.15 -9.46
C PHE A 56 26.31 -12.23 -10.34
N TRP A 57 26.15 -13.41 -9.76
CA TRP A 57 25.62 -14.60 -10.41
C TRP A 57 24.27 -14.95 -9.82
N GLU A 58 23.22 -14.90 -10.62
CA GLU A 58 21.89 -15.37 -10.25
C GLU A 58 21.84 -16.90 -10.19
N ALA A 59 21.30 -17.44 -9.11
CA ALA A 59 21.04 -18.87 -9.00
C ALA A 59 19.78 -19.24 -9.78
N THR A 60 19.89 -20.20 -10.70
CA THR A 60 18.80 -20.71 -11.52
C THR A 60 18.70 -22.24 -11.43
N ASP A 61 17.61 -22.82 -11.94
CA ASP A 61 17.46 -24.27 -12.01
C ASP A 61 18.57 -24.97 -12.78
N SER A 62 19.20 -24.29 -13.73
CA SER A 62 20.26 -24.84 -14.59
C SER A 62 21.67 -24.56 -14.07
N GLY A 63 21.84 -23.74 -13.04
CA GLY A 63 23.15 -23.31 -12.50
C GLY A 63 23.19 -21.80 -12.25
N LEU A 64 24.38 -21.23 -12.29
CA LEU A 64 24.60 -19.79 -12.10
C LEU A 64 24.64 -19.07 -13.45
N LYS A 65 23.96 -17.93 -13.53
CA LYS A 65 23.90 -17.03 -14.68
C LYS A 65 24.40 -15.64 -14.25
N ALA A 66 25.34 -15.04 -14.97
CA ALA A 66 25.78 -13.70 -14.66
C ALA A 66 24.65 -12.68 -14.88
N GLU A 67 24.35 -11.89 -13.85
CA GLU A 67 23.33 -10.82 -13.89
C GLU A 67 23.99 -9.44 -14.00
N ALA A 68 25.09 -9.21 -13.27
CA ALA A 68 25.90 -8.00 -13.36
C ALA A 68 27.38 -8.33 -13.31
N ILE A 69 28.19 -7.55 -14.00
CA ILE A 69 29.66 -7.69 -14.06
C ILE A 69 30.32 -6.31 -14.03
N SER A 70 31.54 -6.24 -13.49
CA SER A 70 32.34 -5.03 -13.49
C SER A 70 32.79 -4.63 -14.90
N ASP A 71 33.01 -3.33 -15.13
CA ASP A 71 33.48 -2.81 -16.41
C ASP A 71 34.79 -3.43 -16.85
N PRO A 72 35.85 -3.61 -15.97
CA PRO A 72 37.08 -4.29 -16.35
C PRO A 72 36.84 -5.74 -16.79
N LEU A 73 35.91 -6.45 -16.17
CA LEU A 73 35.57 -7.81 -16.59
C LEU A 73 34.87 -7.82 -17.95
N ARG A 74 33.99 -6.86 -18.18
CA ARG A 74 33.26 -6.69 -19.44
C ARG A 74 34.21 -6.42 -20.62
N GLU A 75 35.19 -5.54 -20.42
CA GLU A 75 36.16 -5.21 -21.44
C GLU A 75 37.08 -6.43 -21.74
N HIS A 76 37.40 -7.20 -20.72
CA HIS A 76 38.31 -8.34 -20.87
C HIS A 76 37.71 -9.53 -21.65
N VAL A 77 36.38 -9.78 -21.43
CA VAL A 77 35.71 -10.98 -21.99
C VAL A 77 34.86 -10.63 -23.25
N GLU A 78 34.80 -9.37 -23.66
CA GLU A 78 33.97 -8.90 -24.80
C GLU A 78 32.47 -9.32 -24.66
N VAL A 79 31.88 -9.10 -23.46
CA VAL A 79 30.55 -9.56 -23.12
C VAL A 79 29.49 -8.61 -23.67
N PRO A 80 28.35 -9.11 -24.21
CA PRO A 80 27.20 -8.30 -24.61
C PRO A 80 26.55 -7.57 -23.42
N ASP A 81 25.61 -6.66 -23.69
CA ASP A 81 24.90 -5.88 -22.65
C ASP A 81 24.26 -6.78 -21.58
N ASP A 82 23.72 -7.93 -21.97
CA ASP A 82 23.26 -8.98 -21.04
C ASP A 82 24.34 -10.06 -20.87
N PRO A 83 25.13 -10.02 -19.77
CA PRO A 83 26.20 -10.98 -19.55
C PRO A 83 25.70 -12.42 -19.41
N GLY A 84 24.47 -12.62 -18.96
CA GLY A 84 23.89 -13.94 -18.79
C GLY A 84 23.61 -14.71 -20.07
N GLN A 85 23.76 -14.09 -21.24
CA GLN A 85 23.70 -14.82 -22.52
C GLN A 85 24.91 -15.71 -22.74
N VAL A 86 26.09 -15.30 -22.26
CA VAL A 86 27.38 -16.00 -22.51
C VAL A 86 28.02 -16.51 -21.23
N MET A 87 27.84 -15.84 -20.10
CA MET A 87 28.46 -16.21 -18.83
C MET A 87 27.52 -17.07 -17.97
N ARG A 88 27.73 -18.38 -18.02
CA ARG A 88 26.94 -19.37 -17.26
C ARG A 88 27.83 -20.48 -16.71
N HIS A 89 27.50 -20.91 -15.50
CA HIS A 89 28.11 -22.05 -14.85
C HIS A 89 27.07 -23.09 -14.48
N GLY A 90 27.14 -24.28 -15.04
CA GLY A 90 26.23 -25.37 -14.73
C GLY A 90 26.38 -25.92 -13.31
N ARG A 91 25.37 -26.64 -12.86
CA ARG A 91 25.45 -27.40 -11.61
C ARG A 91 26.62 -28.41 -11.68
N GLY A 92 27.41 -28.45 -10.63
CA GLY A 92 28.64 -29.26 -10.59
C GLY A 92 29.90 -28.58 -11.14
N SER A 93 29.83 -27.28 -11.50
CA SER A 93 31.02 -26.46 -11.68
C SER A 93 31.60 -26.06 -10.31
N TRP A 94 32.89 -25.73 -10.29
CA TRP A 94 33.57 -25.29 -9.05
C TRP A 94 32.87 -24.06 -8.44
N LEU A 95 32.32 -23.16 -9.26
CA LEU A 95 31.61 -21.97 -8.81
C LEU A 95 30.24 -22.34 -8.19
N TRP A 96 29.60 -23.38 -8.71
CA TRP A 96 28.36 -23.91 -8.10
C TRP A 96 28.62 -24.55 -6.74
N ASP A 97 29.74 -25.29 -6.60
CA ASP A 97 30.14 -25.89 -5.31
C ASP A 97 30.37 -24.82 -4.24
N HIS A 98 30.95 -23.65 -4.63
CA HIS A 98 31.11 -22.51 -3.75
C HIS A 98 29.75 -21.87 -3.36
N TYR A 99 28.83 -21.77 -4.30
CA TYR A 99 27.47 -21.30 -4.01
C TYR A 99 26.75 -22.24 -3.02
N GLU A 100 26.81 -23.55 -3.23
CA GLU A 100 26.21 -24.54 -2.31
C GLU A 100 26.87 -24.61 -0.93
N SER A 101 28.11 -24.24 -0.80
CA SER A 101 28.82 -24.21 0.51
C SER A 101 28.17 -23.20 1.49
N ASN A 102 27.50 -22.18 0.96
CA ASN A 102 26.89 -21.09 1.74
C ASN A 102 27.86 -20.38 2.72
N GLU A 103 29.14 -20.41 2.42
CA GLU A 103 30.20 -19.76 3.20
C GLU A 103 31.07 -18.87 2.31
N THR A 104 31.43 -17.68 2.81
CA THR A 104 32.42 -16.82 2.15
C THR A 104 33.76 -17.52 2.08
N GLN A 105 34.32 -17.69 0.88
CA GLN A 105 35.56 -18.45 0.66
C GLN A 105 36.57 -17.64 -0.14
N ARG A 106 37.84 -17.85 0.19
CA ARG A 106 38.99 -17.42 -0.62
C ARG A 106 39.31 -18.49 -1.65
N VAL A 107 39.54 -18.07 -2.86
CA VAL A 107 39.77 -18.95 -4.00
C VAL A 107 41.15 -18.63 -4.60
N LEU A 108 41.94 -19.65 -4.81
CA LEU A 108 43.09 -19.62 -5.71
C LEU A 108 42.76 -20.55 -6.88
N VAL A 109 42.67 -20.01 -8.07
CA VAL A 109 42.33 -20.78 -9.26
C VAL A 109 43.62 -21.31 -9.86
N GLU A 110 43.78 -22.63 -9.84
CA GLU A 110 44.88 -23.30 -10.55
C GLU A 110 44.69 -23.16 -12.07
N GLU A 111 45.79 -23.01 -12.83
CA GLU A 111 45.74 -22.78 -14.28
C GLU A 111 44.92 -23.82 -15.06
N ASP A 112 44.82 -25.04 -14.56
CA ASP A 112 44.02 -26.12 -15.17
C ASP A 112 42.51 -26.02 -14.95
N LYS A 113 42.04 -25.16 -14.01
CA LYS A 113 40.66 -24.97 -13.65
C LYS A 113 40.07 -23.61 -14.08
N ALA A 114 40.93 -22.69 -14.50
CA ALA A 114 40.49 -21.45 -15.12
C ALA A 114 39.71 -21.82 -16.38
N ALA A 115 38.42 -21.52 -16.40
CA ALA A 115 37.69 -21.50 -17.67
C ALA A 115 38.48 -20.57 -18.60
N SER A 116 38.73 -20.99 -19.84
CA SER A 116 39.67 -20.41 -20.77
C SER A 116 39.52 -18.91 -21.06
N ASP A 117 38.50 -18.27 -20.49
CA ASP A 117 38.04 -16.93 -20.84
C ASP A 117 38.04 -15.92 -19.66
N ALA A 118 38.43 -16.31 -18.43
CA ALA A 118 38.54 -15.36 -17.32
C ALA A 118 39.92 -15.40 -16.67
N PRO A 119 40.66 -14.29 -16.56
CA PRO A 119 42.02 -14.22 -16.03
C PRO A 119 42.05 -14.25 -14.50
N LEU A 120 41.20 -15.02 -13.86
CA LEU A 120 41.08 -15.07 -12.40
C LEU A 120 42.12 -16.03 -11.83
N HIS A 121 43.09 -15.50 -11.09
CA HIS A 121 44.06 -16.28 -10.34
C HIS A 121 43.80 -16.30 -8.84
N GLY A 122 43.26 -15.24 -8.28
CA GLY A 122 42.85 -15.15 -6.89
C GLY A 122 41.49 -14.45 -6.75
N GLY A 123 40.70 -14.80 -5.73
CA GLY A 123 39.41 -14.17 -5.55
C GLY A 123 38.68 -14.57 -4.27
N ILE A 124 37.54 -13.98 -4.11
CA ILE A 124 36.60 -14.23 -3.01
C ILE A 124 35.22 -14.54 -3.62
N THR A 125 34.57 -15.55 -3.08
CA THR A 125 33.19 -15.90 -3.39
C THR A 125 32.34 -15.71 -2.15
N VAL A 126 31.19 -15.02 -2.31
CA VAL A 126 30.23 -14.68 -1.25
C VAL A 126 28.87 -15.18 -1.63
N PRO A 127 28.42 -16.33 -1.10
CA PRO A 127 27.06 -16.81 -1.32
C PRO A 127 26.03 -15.87 -0.71
N LEU A 128 24.91 -15.66 -1.42
CA LEU A 128 23.81 -14.77 -1.05
C LEU A 128 22.51 -15.56 -0.95
N GLY A 129 22.57 -16.74 -0.33
CA GLY A 129 21.42 -17.62 -0.19
C GLY A 129 20.82 -18.00 -1.56
N GLU A 130 19.51 -17.98 -1.65
CA GLU A 130 18.76 -18.30 -2.89
C GLU A 130 18.96 -17.29 -4.02
N TYR A 131 19.44 -16.08 -3.70
CA TYR A 131 19.60 -15.02 -4.71
C TYR A 131 20.81 -15.25 -5.63
N GLY A 132 21.82 -15.98 -5.17
CA GLY A 132 22.97 -16.28 -5.99
C GLY A 132 24.31 -16.13 -5.30
N LEU A 133 25.32 -15.69 -6.05
CA LEU A 133 26.72 -15.61 -5.63
C LEU A 133 27.35 -14.29 -6.08
N LEU A 134 27.99 -13.57 -5.19
CA LEU A 134 28.88 -12.46 -5.53
C LEU A 134 30.31 -12.97 -5.61
N THR A 135 31.01 -12.67 -6.69
CA THR A 135 32.44 -12.99 -6.88
C THR A 135 33.24 -11.72 -7.09
N ALA A 136 34.41 -11.67 -6.52
CA ALA A 136 35.39 -10.63 -6.78
C ALA A 136 36.76 -11.30 -6.95
N GLY A 137 37.47 -10.94 -8.01
CA GLY A 137 38.76 -11.60 -8.35
C GLY A 137 39.78 -10.69 -9.00
N THR A 138 41.00 -11.16 -9.02
CA THR A 138 42.16 -10.48 -9.59
C THR A 138 42.98 -11.42 -10.47
N ASP A 139 43.71 -10.86 -11.41
CA ASP A 139 44.73 -11.55 -12.22
C ASP A 139 46.06 -11.72 -11.49
N ASP A 140 46.23 -11.09 -10.32
CA ASP A 140 47.37 -11.31 -9.47
C ASP A 140 47.22 -12.65 -8.71
N ARG A 141 48.33 -13.40 -8.61
CA ARG A 141 48.37 -14.70 -7.92
C ARG A 141 48.40 -14.59 -6.39
N ALA A 142 48.20 -13.40 -5.84
CA ALA A 142 48.13 -13.19 -4.41
C ALA A 142 46.87 -13.79 -3.82
N GLU A 143 47.01 -14.55 -2.75
CA GLU A 143 45.83 -15.02 -1.97
C GLU A 143 45.16 -13.83 -1.29
N PRO A 144 43.82 -13.70 -1.40
CA PRO A 144 43.09 -12.65 -0.69
C PRO A 144 43.35 -12.68 0.80
N THR A 145 43.51 -11.52 1.38
CA THR A 145 43.74 -11.35 2.82
C THR A 145 42.50 -11.66 3.65
N GLU A 146 42.70 -11.94 4.95
CA GLU A 146 41.58 -12.13 5.88
C GLU A 146 40.69 -10.87 5.98
N ARG A 147 41.31 -9.70 5.85
CA ARG A 147 40.60 -8.42 5.86
C ARG A 147 39.70 -8.25 4.64
N GLU A 148 40.18 -8.52 3.44
CA GLU A 148 39.37 -8.47 2.21
C GLU A 148 38.21 -9.46 2.28
N THR A 149 38.44 -10.64 2.86
CA THR A 149 37.42 -11.65 3.11
C THR A 149 36.33 -11.11 4.06
N GLN A 150 36.73 -10.42 5.14
CA GLN A 150 35.78 -9.80 6.08
C GLN A 150 34.99 -8.68 5.43
N LEU A 151 35.61 -7.82 4.62
CA LEU A 151 34.93 -6.76 3.89
C LEU A 151 33.93 -7.33 2.88
N ALA A 152 34.30 -8.37 2.14
CA ALA A 152 33.42 -9.06 1.21
C ALA A 152 32.22 -9.70 1.93
N ASP A 153 32.42 -10.31 3.10
CA ASP A 153 31.36 -10.91 3.91
C ASP A 153 30.38 -9.85 4.43
N ILE A 154 30.88 -8.68 4.88
CA ILE A 154 30.03 -7.56 5.29
C ILE A 154 29.22 -7.02 4.10
N LEU A 155 29.86 -6.82 2.95
CA LEU A 155 29.18 -6.42 1.72
C LEU A 155 28.11 -7.43 1.34
N GLY A 156 28.42 -8.71 1.34
CA GLY A 156 27.48 -9.78 1.03
C GLY A 156 26.24 -9.76 1.93
N LYS A 157 26.43 -9.58 3.25
CA LYS A 157 25.32 -9.46 4.20
C LYS A 157 24.43 -8.25 3.92
N ASN A 158 25.01 -7.11 3.55
CA ASN A 158 24.27 -5.91 3.17
C ASN A 158 23.49 -6.12 1.87
N VAL A 159 24.09 -6.74 0.87
CA VAL A 159 23.44 -7.10 -0.40
C VAL A 159 22.29 -8.07 -0.16
N LEU A 160 22.52 -9.14 0.60
CA LEU A 160 21.48 -10.11 0.94
C LEU A 160 20.28 -9.45 1.63
N SER A 161 20.55 -8.64 2.66
CA SER A 161 19.47 -7.91 3.37
C SER A 161 18.68 -6.97 2.44
N THR A 162 19.36 -6.33 1.48
CA THR A 162 18.72 -5.47 0.48
C THR A 162 17.84 -6.26 -0.48
N LEU A 163 18.34 -7.39 -0.99
CA LEU A 163 17.57 -8.26 -1.90
C LEU A 163 16.33 -8.84 -1.20
N GLU A 164 16.48 -9.30 0.06
CA GLU A 164 15.35 -9.77 0.87
C GLU A 164 14.30 -8.68 1.11
N ARG A 165 14.72 -7.42 1.34
CA ARG A 165 13.81 -6.28 1.48
C ARG A 165 13.03 -6.03 0.19
N ILE A 166 13.75 -5.92 -0.94
CA ILE A 166 13.14 -5.68 -2.26
C ILE A 166 12.14 -6.78 -2.62
N GLU A 167 12.48 -8.04 -2.39
CA GLU A 167 11.58 -9.18 -2.67
C GLU A 167 10.33 -9.13 -1.79
N ARG A 168 10.50 -8.84 -0.51
CA ARG A 168 9.39 -8.74 0.46
C ARG A 168 8.45 -7.58 0.12
N GLU A 169 9.01 -6.42 -0.25
CA GLU A 169 8.24 -5.26 -0.69
C GLU A 169 7.44 -5.56 -1.98
N ARG A 170 8.06 -6.26 -2.94
CA ARG A 170 7.40 -6.70 -4.18
C ARG A 170 6.26 -7.68 -3.92
N GLU A 171 6.48 -8.66 -3.05
CA GLU A 171 5.45 -9.65 -2.71
C GLU A 171 4.26 -8.99 -1.98
N LEU A 172 4.52 -8.10 -1.02
CA LEU A 172 3.48 -7.33 -0.33
C LEU A 172 2.68 -6.47 -1.31
N LYS A 173 3.35 -5.79 -2.22
CA LYS A 173 2.70 -4.98 -3.27
C LYS A 173 1.81 -5.86 -4.16
N ARG A 174 2.34 -7.01 -4.61
CA ARG A 174 1.59 -7.95 -5.45
C ARG A 174 0.34 -8.50 -4.74
N GLN A 175 0.47 -8.85 -3.46
CA GLN A 175 -0.67 -9.32 -2.65
C GLN A 175 -1.71 -8.23 -2.50
N ARG A 176 -1.29 -6.99 -2.25
CA ARG A 176 -2.17 -5.84 -2.18
C ARG A 176 -2.91 -5.62 -3.50
N ASP A 177 -2.19 -5.58 -4.63
CA ASP A 177 -2.78 -5.38 -5.97
C ASP A 177 -3.79 -6.50 -6.32
N ASN A 178 -3.51 -7.75 -5.95
CA ASN A 178 -4.42 -8.88 -6.13
C ASN A 178 -5.70 -8.74 -5.28
N LEU A 179 -5.58 -8.31 -4.03
CA LEU A 179 -6.73 -8.07 -3.16
C LEU A 179 -7.60 -6.92 -3.70
N ASP A 180 -6.98 -5.89 -4.26
CA ASP A 180 -7.67 -4.76 -4.86
C ASP A 180 -8.48 -5.18 -6.08
N LEU A 181 -7.88 -5.96 -6.96
CA LEU A 181 -8.55 -6.51 -8.14
C LEU A 181 -9.74 -7.41 -7.76
N LEU A 182 -9.54 -8.31 -6.79
CA LEU A 182 -10.60 -9.18 -6.30
C LEU A 182 -11.75 -8.37 -5.70
N ASN A 183 -11.47 -7.38 -4.87
CA ASN A 183 -12.49 -6.50 -4.30
C ASN A 183 -13.28 -5.76 -5.37
N GLN A 184 -12.61 -5.24 -6.40
CA GLN A 184 -13.26 -4.53 -7.50
C GLN A 184 -14.17 -5.46 -8.31
N ILE A 185 -13.72 -6.67 -8.65
CA ILE A 185 -14.51 -7.66 -9.41
C ILE A 185 -15.72 -8.09 -8.59
N VAL A 186 -15.52 -8.51 -7.34
CA VAL A 186 -16.61 -8.98 -6.47
C VAL A 186 -17.66 -7.89 -6.26
N ARG A 187 -17.25 -6.66 -6.02
CA ARG A 187 -18.17 -5.54 -5.85
C ARG A 187 -18.98 -5.27 -7.11
N HIS A 188 -18.32 -5.17 -8.27
CA HIS A 188 -18.98 -4.96 -9.55
C HIS A 188 -20.03 -6.03 -9.86
N ASP A 189 -19.66 -7.32 -9.70
CA ASP A 189 -20.55 -8.43 -10.02
C ASP A 189 -21.72 -8.53 -9.03
N LEU A 190 -21.46 -8.32 -7.73
CA LEU A 190 -22.53 -8.31 -6.73
C LEU A 190 -23.48 -7.15 -6.95
N THR A 191 -23.00 -5.94 -7.24
CA THR A 191 -23.86 -4.79 -7.56
C THR A 191 -24.74 -5.07 -8.76
N ASN A 192 -24.20 -5.65 -9.83
CA ASN A 192 -24.98 -6.03 -11.02
C ASN A 192 -26.06 -7.08 -10.70
N HIS A 193 -25.75 -8.05 -9.85
CA HIS A 193 -26.72 -9.06 -9.43
C HIS A 193 -27.83 -8.46 -8.57
N LEU A 194 -27.50 -7.58 -7.63
CA LEU A 194 -28.49 -6.89 -6.80
C LEU A 194 -29.38 -5.98 -7.63
N GLN A 195 -28.84 -5.20 -8.57
CA GLN A 195 -29.62 -4.40 -9.51
C GLN A 195 -30.58 -5.27 -10.35
N THR A 196 -30.13 -6.46 -10.79
CA THR A 196 -30.97 -7.39 -11.51
C THR A 196 -32.11 -7.95 -10.64
N ILE A 197 -31.85 -8.24 -9.37
CA ILE A 197 -32.83 -8.72 -8.40
C ILE A 197 -33.85 -7.60 -8.12
N SER A 198 -33.40 -6.38 -7.81
CA SER A 198 -34.26 -5.22 -7.58
C SER A 198 -35.15 -4.91 -8.78
N GLY A 199 -34.60 -4.87 -10.00
CA GLY A 199 -35.38 -4.62 -11.21
C GLY A 199 -36.42 -5.71 -11.50
N ARG A 200 -36.13 -6.98 -11.16
CA ARG A 200 -37.13 -8.06 -11.28
C ARG A 200 -38.19 -7.97 -10.21
N ALA A 201 -37.87 -7.61 -8.99
CA ALA A 201 -38.80 -7.39 -7.91
C ALA A 201 -39.78 -6.22 -8.25
N GLU A 202 -39.23 -5.12 -8.80
CA GLU A 202 -40.04 -3.99 -9.28
C GLU A 202 -41.04 -4.40 -10.36
N LEU A 203 -40.67 -5.17 -11.35
CA LEU A 203 -41.54 -5.71 -12.39
C LEU A 203 -42.64 -6.64 -11.82
N LEU A 204 -42.38 -7.34 -10.73
CA LEU A 204 -43.31 -8.22 -10.04
C LEU A 204 -44.26 -7.45 -9.17
N ARG A 205 -43.89 -6.32 -8.62
CA ARG A 205 -44.67 -5.47 -7.71
C ARG A 205 -46.05 -5.09 -8.33
N ASP A 206 -46.04 -4.71 -9.60
CA ASP A 206 -47.25 -4.35 -10.33
C ASP A 206 -48.16 -5.54 -10.63
N GLN A 207 -47.69 -6.77 -10.49
CA GLN A 207 -48.41 -8.00 -10.81
C GLN A 207 -48.82 -8.78 -9.55
N CYS A 208 -48.37 -8.38 -8.36
CA CYS A 208 -48.61 -9.07 -7.10
C CYS A 208 -49.66 -8.28 -6.24
N SER A 209 -50.28 -9.00 -5.28
CA SER A 209 -51.19 -8.43 -4.31
C SER A 209 -51.23 -9.29 -3.04
N GLY A 210 -51.59 -8.72 -1.88
CA GLY A 210 -51.63 -9.43 -0.61
C GLY A 210 -50.25 -9.86 -0.16
N ASP A 211 -50.13 -11.04 0.48
CA ASP A 211 -48.90 -11.59 1.03
C ASP A 211 -47.74 -11.66 0.03
N ALA A 212 -48.04 -11.83 -1.26
CA ALA A 212 -47.04 -11.84 -2.31
C ALA A 212 -46.37 -10.47 -2.50
N LEU A 213 -47.10 -9.40 -2.31
CA LEU A 213 -46.53 -8.04 -2.37
C LEU A 213 -45.56 -7.78 -1.22
N GLU A 214 -45.91 -8.22 0.01
CA GLU A 214 -45.00 -8.11 1.17
C GLU A 214 -43.68 -8.83 0.93
N HIS A 215 -43.73 -9.99 0.26
CA HIS A 215 -42.48 -10.72 -0.11
C HIS A 215 -41.64 -9.99 -1.17
N VAL A 216 -42.30 -9.33 -2.14
CA VAL A 216 -41.60 -8.54 -3.16
C VAL A 216 -40.95 -7.31 -2.52
N ASP A 217 -41.65 -6.61 -1.64
CA ASP A 217 -41.13 -5.46 -0.91
C ASP A 217 -39.91 -5.88 -0.04
N GLY A 218 -40.00 -7.01 0.68
CA GLY A 218 -38.90 -7.55 1.46
C GLY A 218 -37.66 -7.95 0.60
N ILE A 219 -37.87 -8.42 -0.65
CA ILE A 219 -36.78 -8.66 -1.58
C ILE A 219 -36.12 -7.34 -2.01
N GLN A 220 -36.90 -6.31 -2.29
CA GLN A 220 -36.39 -4.98 -2.67
C GLN A 220 -35.58 -4.37 -1.54
N GLU A 221 -36.13 -4.35 -0.32
CA GLU A 221 -35.43 -3.85 0.88
C GLU A 221 -34.09 -4.59 1.11
N SER A 222 -34.11 -5.93 1.04
CA SER A 222 -32.90 -6.74 1.23
C SER A 222 -31.87 -6.48 0.14
N SER A 223 -32.29 -6.29 -1.10
CA SER A 223 -31.39 -6.00 -2.22
C SER A 223 -30.77 -4.62 -2.09
N GLN A 224 -31.56 -3.64 -1.67
CA GLN A 224 -31.10 -2.27 -1.45
C GLN A 224 -30.09 -2.22 -0.30
N ALA A 225 -30.40 -2.83 0.84
CA ALA A 225 -29.50 -2.90 1.99
C ALA A 225 -28.16 -3.58 1.63
N ALA A 226 -28.19 -4.66 0.83
CA ALA A 226 -26.99 -5.31 0.38
C ALA A 226 -26.15 -4.43 -0.58
N ALA A 227 -26.78 -3.63 -1.45
CA ALA A 227 -26.11 -2.69 -2.35
C ALA A 227 -25.41 -1.57 -1.54
N GLU A 228 -26.08 -0.98 -0.58
CA GLU A 228 -25.54 0.05 0.33
C GLU A 228 -24.35 -0.49 1.14
N LEU A 229 -24.43 -1.74 1.58
CA LEU A 229 -23.35 -2.43 2.30
C LEU A 229 -22.10 -2.60 1.43
N LEU A 230 -22.28 -2.99 0.16
CA LEU A 230 -21.19 -3.14 -0.80
C LEU A 230 -20.53 -1.79 -1.13
N GLU A 231 -21.31 -0.74 -1.27
CA GLU A 231 -20.80 0.61 -1.49
C GLU A 231 -19.98 1.09 -0.28
N THR A 232 -20.53 0.96 0.91
CA THR A 232 -19.85 1.34 2.16
C THR A 232 -18.55 0.55 2.37
N ALA A 233 -18.58 -0.78 2.14
CA ALA A 233 -17.39 -1.62 2.23
C ALA A 233 -16.35 -1.25 1.18
N GLY A 234 -16.78 -0.86 -0.02
CA GLY A 234 -15.90 -0.38 -1.09
C GLY A 234 -15.19 0.91 -0.74
N ASN A 235 -15.95 1.88 -0.23
CA ASN A 235 -15.41 3.17 0.21
C ASN A 235 -14.43 2.98 1.37
N LEU A 236 -14.77 2.13 2.35
CA LEU A 236 -13.88 1.80 3.45
C LEU A 236 -12.58 1.14 2.98
N ALA A 237 -12.65 0.20 2.01
CA ALA A 237 -11.46 -0.42 1.44
C ALA A 237 -10.59 0.62 0.70
N THR A 238 -11.17 1.63 0.08
CA THR A 238 -10.44 2.74 -0.55
C THR A 238 -9.74 3.59 0.49
N VAL A 239 -10.45 3.97 1.54
CA VAL A 239 -9.94 4.73 2.68
C VAL A 239 -8.76 4.03 3.35
N MET A 240 -8.88 2.74 3.66
CA MET A 240 -7.83 1.97 4.35
C MET A 240 -6.55 1.78 3.52
N ARG A 241 -6.60 2.05 2.22
CA ARG A 241 -5.44 1.92 1.31
C ARG A 241 -4.64 3.20 1.12
N GLN A 242 -5.28 4.34 1.25
CA GLN A 242 -4.62 5.63 1.10
C GLN A 242 -3.78 5.94 2.34
N THR A 243 -2.46 5.98 2.15
CA THR A 243 -1.51 6.33 3.22
C THR A 243 -1.30 7.85 3.28
N ASP A 244 -1.46 8.53 2.14
CA ASP A 244 -1.41 9.99 2.01
C ASP A 244 -2.71 10.44 1.30
N TRP A 245 -3.55 11.16 2.03
CA TRP A 245 -4.78 11.73 1.49
C TRP A 245 -4.49 13.02 0.73
N GLU A 246 -4.69 12.97 -0.58
CA GLU A 246 -4.72 14.17 -1.40
C GLU A 246 -6.14 14.72 -1.36
N THR A 247 -6.35 15.79 -0.61
CA THR A 247 -7.61 16.54 -0.58
C THR A 247 -7.54 17.70 -1.56
N GLU A 248 -8.65 18.01 -2.20
CA GLU A 248 -8.80 19.16 -3.08
C GLU A 248 -9.97 20.06 -2.62
N PRO A 249 -10.01 21.33 -3.05
CA PRO A 249 -11.14 22.18 -2.74
C PRO A 249 -12.41 21.71 -3.43
N VAL A 250 -13.35 21.11 -2.67
CA VAL A 250 -14.65 20.63 -3.14
C VAL A 250 -15.76 21.64 -2.74
N ALA A 251 -16.62 22.03 -3.68
CA ALA A 251 -17.77 22.88 -3.38
C ALA A 251 -18.82 22.09 -2.60
N LEU A 252 -19.20 22.56 -1.40
CA LEU A 252 -20.08 21.82 -0.50
C LEU A 252 -21.54 21.80 -0.98
N GLU A 253 -22.06 22.93 -1.48
CA GLU A 253 -23.45 23.08 -1.90
C GLU A 253 -23.89 22.05 -2.97
N PRO A 254 -23.16 21.82 -4.09
CA PRO A 254 -23.57 20.83 -5.07
C PRO A 254 -23.60 19.41 -4.51
N VAL A 255 -22.66 19.07 -3.60
CA VAL A 255 -22.59 17.75 -2.98
C VAL A 255 -23.79 17.51 -2.09
N LEU A 256 -24.12 18.45 -1.17
CA LEU A 256 -25.27 18.33 -0.28
C LEU A 256 -26.59 18.31 -1.07
N SER A 257 -26.74 19.20 -2.05
CA SER A 257 -27.95 19.26 -2.88
C SER A 257 -28.20 17.96 -3.62
N SER A 258 -27.18 17.40 -4.26
CA SER A 258 -27.31 16.13 -4.98
C SER A 258 -27.65 14.97 -4.04
N VAL A 259 -27.01 14.88 -2.87
CA VAL A 259 -27.30 13.81 -1.91
C VAL A 259 -28.72 13.95 -1.34
N ILE A 260 -29.16 15.16 -1.02
CA ILE A 260 -30.51 15.40 -0.50
C ILE A 260 -31.58 15.07 -1.55
N GLU A 261 -31.37 15.42 -2.82
CA GLU A 261 -32.26 15.05 -3.92
C GLU A 261 -32.38 13.53 -4.07
N ASP A 262 -31.27 12.81 -4.08
CA ASP A 262 -31.21 11.34 -4.17
C ASP A 262 -31.94 10.67 -3.01
N ILE A 263 -31.70 11.13 -1.77
CA ILE A 263 -32.33 10.59 -0.55
C ILE A 263 -33.84 10.87 -0.56
N THR A 264 -34.25 12.07 -0.94
CA THR A 264 -35.67 12.41 -1.01
C THR A 264 -36.42 11.60 -2.08
N ALA A 265 -35.74 11.30 -3.19
CA ALA A 265 -36.32 10.45 -4.24
C ALA A 265 -36.42 8.97 -3.80
N THR A 266 -35.46 8.49 -3.01
CA THR A 266 -35.43 7.10 -2.54
C THR A 266 -36.37 6.84 -1.38
N TYR A 267 -36.48 7.78 -0.43
CA TYR A 267 -37.29 7.65 0.79
C TYR A 267 -38.48 8.61 0.75
N SER A 268 -39.48 8.29 -0.08
CA SER A 268 -40.68 9.13 -0.32
C SER A 268 -41.52 9.37 0.92
N ASP A 269 -41.43 8.51 1.94
CA ASP A 269 -42.22 8.60 3.20
C ASP A 269 -41.46 9.42 4.28
N ALA A 270 -40.23 9.85 4.02
CA ALA A 270 -39.46 10.70 4.92
C ALA A 270 -39.56 12.18 4.49
N GLN A 271 -39.62 13.07 5.46
CA GLN A 271 -39.56 14.52 5.21
C GLN A 271 -38.13 15.01 5.44
N VAL A 272 -37.41 15.37 4.36
CA VAL A 272 -36.09 16.01 4.44
C VAL A 272 -36.27 17.53 4.24
N THR A 273 -35.78 18.30 5.20
CA THR A 273 -35.81 19.76 5.18
C THR A 273 -34.36 20.29 5.17
N ALA A 274 -34.07 21.19 4.25
CA ALA A 274 -32.78 21.85 4.13
C ALA A 274 -32.96 23.36 3.91
N PRO A 275 -31.90 24.17 4.17
CA PRO A 275 -31.92 25.59 3.81
C PRO A 275 -32.23 25.81 2.32
N ASN A 276 -32.93 26.88 1.97
CA ASN A 276 -33.19 27.22 0.56
C ASN A 276 -31.89 27.56 -0.21
N GLU A 277 -30.88 28.03 0.49
CA GLU A 277 -29.53 28.36 -0.05
C GLU A 277 -28.49 27.89 0.95
N PHE A 278 -27.52 27.13 0.49
CA PHE A 278 -26.36 26.76 1.27
C PHE A 278 -25.27 27.82 1.15
N PRO A 279 -24.38 27.97 2.15
CA PRO A 279 -23.19 28.80 2.02
C PRO A 279 -22.33 28.36 0.83
N ALA A 280 -21.85 29.31 0.02
CA ALA A 280 -20.97 29.05 -1.11
C ALA A 280 -19.53 28.80 -0.64
N VAL A 281 -19.32 27.73 0.14
CA VAL A 281 -18.03 27.36 0.73
C VAL A 281 -17.40 26.17 0.00
N ARG A 282 -16.08 26.13 -0.01
CA ARG A 282 -15.32 24.98 -0.45
C ARG A 282 -14.61 24.35 0.74
N VAL A 283 -14.59 23.02 0.80
CA VAL A 283 -13.99 22.26 1.88
C VAL A 283 -12.85 21.40 1.33
N GLN A 284 -11.86 21.10 2.18
CA GLN A 284 -10.78 20.15 1.84
C GLN A 284 -11.32 18.74 1.94
N ALA A 285 -11.58 18.11 0.78
CA ALA A 285 -12.16 16.76 0.69
C ALA A 285 -11.78 16.10 -0.63
N ASP A 286 -12.42 14.98 -0.95
CA ASP A 286 -12.32 14.28 -2.23
C ASP A 286 -13.72 13.86 -2.74
N GLU A 287 -13.76 12.98 -3.74
CA GLU A 287 -14.99 12.45 -4.34
C GLU A 287 -15.89 11.67 -3.34
N LEU A 288 -15.33 11.19 -2.22
CA LEU A 288 -16.04 10.42 -1.20
C LEU A 288 -16.82 11.33 -0.21
N LEU A 289 -16.72 12.65 -0.31
CA LEU A 289 -17.48 13.57 0.54
C LEU A 289 -18.99 13.32 0.45
N SER A 290 -19.51 12.96 -0.71
CA SER A 290 -20.92 12.59 -0.91
C SER A 290 -21.31 11.38 -0.08
N SER A 291 -20.41 10.41 0.12
CA SER A 291 -20.66 9.22 0.93
C SER A 291 -20.77 9.53 2.41
N VAL A 292 -20.09 10.58 2.91
CA VAL A 292 -20.23 11.06 4.29
C VAL A 292 -21.68 11.46 4.56
N PHE A 293 -22.21 12.36 3.74
CA PHE A 293 -23.58 12.88 3.95
C PHE A 293 -24.66 11.84 3.63
N ARG A 294 -24.45 10.99 2.62
CA ARG A 294 -25.34 9.88 2.31
C ARG A 294 -25.48 8.93 3.50
N ASN A 295 -24.38 8.52 4.12
CA ASN A 295 -24.43 7.64 5.29
C ASN A 295 -25.14 8.29 6.48
N ILE A 296 -24.93 9.57 6.75
CA ILE A 296 -25.59 10.27 7.86
C ILE A 296 -27.09 10.39 7.60
N LEU A 297 -27.51 10.82 6.40
CA LEU A 297 -28.89 10.99 6.03
C LEU A 297 -29.66 9.67 5.99
N THR A 298 -29.06 8.62 5.42
CA THR A 298 -29.64 7.28 5.40
C THR A 298 -29.84 6.76 6.81
N ASN A 299 -28.85 6.91 7.70
CA ASN A 299 -28.99 6.51 9.10
C ASN A 299 -30.10 7.26 9.82
N ALA A 300 -30.23 8.58 9.59
CA ALA A 300 -31.26 9.41 10.19
C ALA A 300 -32.70 9.00 9.78
N ILE A 301 -32.86 8.34 8.63
CA ILE A 301 -34.15 7.84 8.12
C ILE A 301 -34.35 6.37 8.53
N GLN A 302 -33.40 5.49 8.26
CA GLN A 302 -33.57 4.04 8.48
C GLN A 302 -33.68 3.64 9.95
N HIS A 303 -33.02 4.39 10.84
CA HIS A 303 -33.07 4.15 12.29
C HIS A 303 -34.12 5.00 13.01
N ASN A 304 -35.09 5.57 12.26
CA ASN A 304 -36.15 6.40 12.77
C ASN A 304 -37.44 5.57 12.91
N ASP A 305 -37.96 5.45 14.13
CA ASP A 305 -39.18 4.72 14.45
C ASP A 305 -40.44 5.60 14.43
N SER A 306 -40.30 6.89 14.05
CA SER A 306 -41.41 7.79 13.92
C SER A 306 -42.34 7.39 12.77
N ALA A 307 -43.67 7.60 12.94
CA ALA A 307 -44.64 7.36 11.90
C ALA A 307 -44.42 8.24 10.65
N MET A 308 -43.69 9.34 10.80
CA MET A 308 -43.23 10.22 9.74
C MET A 308 -41.79 10.65 10.05
N PRO A 309 -40.80 9.95 9.52
CA PRO A 309 -39.39 10.33 9.69
C PRO A 309 -39.14 11.75 9.17
N SER A 310 -38.57 12.59 10.01
CA SER A 310 -38.27 13.99 9.67
C SER A 310 -36.80 14.24 9.91
N VAL A 311 -36.10 14.72 8.91
CA VAL A 311 -34.65 15.02 8.94
C VAL A 311 -34.46 16.49 8.55
N VAL A 312 -33.70 17.21 9.35
CA VAL A 312 -33.35 18.62 9.11
C VAL A 312 -31.86 18.72 8.90
N VAL A 313 -31.44 19.26 7.76
CA VAL A 313 -30.06 19.56 7.45
C VAL A 313 -29.82 21.05 7.69
N ASP A 314 -28.78 21.41 8.43
CA ASP A 314 -28.34 22.78 8.62
C ASP A 314 -26.83 22.91 8.32
N VAL A 315 -26.41 24.08 7.80
CA VAL A 315 -25.04 24.38 7.47
C VAL A 315 -24.64 25.74 8.02
N THR A 316 -23.62 25.78 8.85
CA THR A 316 -23.07 27.00 9.42
C THR A 316 -21.62 27.18 9.00
N ASP A 317 -21.32 28.33 8.38
CA ASP A 317 -19.96 28.72 7.98
C ASP A 317 -19.32 29.58 9.07
N ASP A 318 -18.18 29.15 9.60
CA ASP A 318 -17.41 29.86 10.65
C ASP A 318 -15.97 30.16 10.17
N SER A 319 -15.85 30.73 8.97
CA SER A 319 -14.61 31.24 8.35
C SER A 319 -13.55 30.17 8.05
N ASP A 320 -13.01 29.47 9.07
CA ASP A 320 -11.95 28.46 8.93
C ASP A 320 -12.52 27.03 8.84
N VAL A 321 -13.75 26.86 9.30
CA VAL A 321 -14.45 25.57 9.33
C VAL A 321 -15.92 25.75 8.91
N VAL A 322 -16.49 24.71 8.36
CA VAL A 322 -17.92 24.63 8.12
C VAL A 322 -18.50 23.48 8.94
N HIS A 323 -19.64 23.74 9.57
CA HIS A 323 -20.38 22.76 10.33
C HIS A 323 -21.61 22.35 9.53
N VAL A 324 -21.76 21.06 9.30
CA VAL A 324 -22.97 20.47 8.71
C VAL A 324 -23.63 19.60 9.77
N SER A 325 -24.86 19.87 10.12
CA SER A 325 -25.63 19.07 11.08
C SER A 325 -26.84 18.45 10.42
N VAL A 326 -27.12 17.20 10.81
CA VAL A 326 -28.29 16.43 10.38
C VAL A 326 -29.03 16.00 11.63
N ALA A 327 -30.22 16.57 11.84
CA ALA A 327 -31.06 16.30 12.99
C ALA A 327 -32.27 15.44 12.59
N ASP A 328 -32.53 14.33 13.29
CA ASP A 328 -33.68 13.46 13.11
C ASP A 328 -34.66 13.57 14.28
N ASN A 329 -35.89 13.07 14.09
CA ASN A 329 -36.94 12.97 15.13
C ASN A 329 -37.12 11.53 15.63
N GLY A 330 -36.12 10.70 15.55
CA GLY A 330 -36.13 9.29 15.94
C GLY A 330 -36.01 9.05 17.44
N PRO A 331 -35.63 7.82 17.86
CA PRO A 331 -35.61 7.44 19.27
C PRO A 331 -34.39 7.99 20.02
N GLY A 332 -33.42 8.62 19.34
CA GLY A 332 -32.19 9.12 19.92
C GLY A 332 -31.13 8.01 20.12
N ILE A 333 -29.93 8.42 20.57
CA ILE A 333 -28.82 7.52 20.89
C ILE A 333 -28.45 7.67 22.37
N PRO A 334 -28.46 6.59 23.17
CA PRO A 334 -28.07 6.64 24.58
C PRO A 334 -26.64 7.22 24.74
N ASP A 335 -26.43 8.03 25.78
CA ASP A 335 -25.12 8.66 26.04
C ASP A 335 -23.95 7.71 26.06
N GLU A 336 -24.16 6.49 26.60
CA GLU A 336 -23.13 5.44 26.67
C GLU A 336 -22.72 4.92 25.28
N GLN A 337 -23.56 5.12 24.26
CA GLN A 337 -23.35 4.63 22.90
C GLN A 337 -22.87 5.74 21.94
N LYS A 338 -22.99 7.02 22.28
CA LYS A 338 -22.66 8.13 21.38
C LYS A 338 -21.22 8.13 20.84
N GLN A 339 -20.26 7.66 21.63
CA GLN A 339 -18.89 7.48 21.16
C GLN A 339 -18.71 6.16 20.41
N ALA A 340 -19.35 5.10 20.88
CA ALA A 340 -19.22 3.76 20.33
C ALA A 340 -19.83 3.63 18.92
N VAL A 341 -20.85 4.44 18.55
CA VAL A 341 -21.49 4.36 17.22
C VAL A 341 -20.54 4.68 16.06
N PHE A 342 -19.40 5.31 16.34
CA PHE A 342 -18.33 5.56 15.35
C PHE A 342 -17.25 4.47 15.35
N GLU A 343 -17.34 3.47 16.24
CA GLU A 343 -16.37 2.37 16.27
C GLU A 343 -16.79 1.25 15.31
N ARG A 344 -15.78 0.51 14.81
CA ARG A 344 -15.98 -0.53 13.80
C ARG A 344 -16.81 -1.69 14.36
N GLY A 345 -17.97 -1.95 13.74
CA GLY A 345 -18.80 -3.12 14.02
C GLY A 345 -19.70 -3.00 15.22
N GLU A 346 -19.76 -1.84 15.87
CA GLU A 346 -20.75 -1.57 16.90
C GLU A 346 -22.16 -1.50 16.30
N LYS A 347 -23.04 -2.37 16.77
CA LYS A 347 -24.46 -2.44 16.36
C LYS A 347 -25.34 -2.19 17.54
N ARG A 348 -26.45 -1.49 17.34
CA ARG A 348 -27.56 -1.50 18.29
C ARG A 348 -28.15 -2.92 18.31
N PRO A 349 -28.49 -3.49 19.48
CA PRO A 349 -29.06 -4.84 19.60
C PRO A 349 -30.29 -5.09 18.72
N ASP A 350 -31.03 -4.05 18.39
CA ASP A 350 -32.30 -4.08 17.66
C ASP A 350 -32.22 -3.43 16.27
N SER A 351 -31.01 -3.21 15.70
CA SER A 351 -30.86 -2.58 14.37
C SER A 351 -30.39 -3.58 13.31
N ASP A 352 -31.05 -3.56 12.15
CA ASP A 352 -30.64 -4.32 10.96
C ASP A 352 -29.41 -3.73 10.26
N GLY A 353 -28.91 -2.57 10.72
CA GLY A 353 -27.73 -1.90 10.17
C GLY A 353 -26.43 -2.67 10.33
N THR A 354 -25.45 -2.41 9.48
CA THR A 354 -24.16 -3.13 9.45
C THR A 354 -23.14 -2.63 10.48
N GLY A 355 -23.38 -1.45 11.10
CA GLY A 355 -22.45 -0.78 12.00
C GLY A 355 -21.19 -0.26 11.32
N VAL A 356 -21.20 -0.09 9.99
CA VAL A 356 -20.04 0.34 9.20
C VAL A 356 -20.19 1.77 8.68
N GLY A 357 -21.43 2.27 8.51
CA GLY A 357 -21.69 3.58 7.90
C GLY A 357 -21.11 4.76 8.68
N LEU A 358 -21.39 4.86 10.00
CA LEU A 358 -20.83 5.94 10.83
C LEU A 358 -19.31 5.78 11.08
N TYR A 359 -18.79 4.54 11.11
CA TYR A 359 -17.35 4.31 11.12
C TYR A 359 -16.67 4.86 9.86
N LEU A 360 -17.28 4.65 8.67
CA LEU A 360 -16.81 5.26 7.42
C LEU A 360 -16.85 6.79 7.48
N VAL A 361 -17.95 7.37 7.99
CA VAL A 361 -18.09 8.82 8.18
C VAL A 361 -16.92 9.37 9.01
N ARG A 362 -16.65 8.77 10.18
CA ARG A 362 -15.54 9.17 11.03
C ARG A 362 -14.20 9.07 10.32
N THR A 363 -13.96 7.94 9.66
CA THR A 363 -12.68 7.68 8.98
C THR A 363 -12.43 8.70 7.85
N LEU A 364 -13.45 9.04 7.06
CA LEU A 364 -13.36 10.05 5.99
C LEU A 364 -13.16 11.45 6.56
N VAL A 365 -13.95 11.83 7.57
CA VAL A 365 -13.87 13.16 8.18
C VAL A 365 -12.52 13.38 8.87
N ASP A 366 -12.00 12.36 9.58
CA ASP A 366 -10.66 12.39 10.18
C ASP A 366 -9.58 12.56 9.08
N ALA A 367 -9.73 11.89 7.93
CA ALA A 367 -8.82 12.01 6.78
C ALA A 367 -8.84 13.42 6.15
N TYR A 368 -9.99 14.11 6.21
CA TYR A 368 -10.12 15.51 5.76
C TYR A 368 -9.65 16.52 6.81
N GLY A 369 -9.17 16.06 7.98
CA GLY A 369 -8.75 16.91 9.09
C GLY A 369 -9.91 17.56 9.83
N GLY A 370 -11.12 17.04 9.69
CA GLY A 370 -12.34 17.48 10.35
C GLY A 370 -12.63 16.75 11.66
N ASP A 371 -13.86 16.89 12.16
CA ASP A 371 -14.36 16.17 13.33
C ASP A 371 -15.83 15.78 13.12
N VAL A 372 -16.28 14.69 13.78
CA VAL A 372 -17.66 14.23 13.76
C VAL A 372 -18.16 14.00 15.18
N TRP A 373 -19.39 14.44 15.45
CA TRP A 373 -19.98 14.38 16.78
C TRP A 373 -21.46 14.01 16.74
N VAL A 374 -22.02 13.58 17.90
CA VAL A 374 -23.42 13.21 18.09
C VAL A 374 -23.97 13.90 19.32
N GLU A 375 -25.16 14.50 19.19
CA GLU A 375 -25.89 15.14 20.26
C GLU A 375 -27.38 14.71 20.24
N ASP A 376 -28.09 15.00 21.34
CA ASP A 376 -29.54 14.78 21.40
C ASP A 376 -30.27 15.89 20.65
N ASN A 377 -31.34 15.53 19.93
CA ASN A 377 -32.26 16.49 19.36
C ASN A 377 -33.45 16.70 20.32
N GLU A 378 -33.96 17.92 20.38
CA GLU A 378 -35.20 18.25 21.16
C GLU A 378 -36.45 18.29 20.24
N PRO A 379 -37.60 17.72 20.66
CA PRO A 379 -37.86 17.05 21.93
C PRO A 379 -37.38 15.60 21.98
N THR A 380 -37.06 14.95 20.89
CA THR A 380 -36.51 13.60 20.74
C THR A 380 -35.76 13.49 19.42
N GLY A 381 -34.73 12.62 19.34
CA GLY A 381 -33.97 12.36 18.13
C GLY A 381 -32.49 12.49 18.35
N THR A 382 -31.77 12.46 17.24
CA THR A 382 -30.29 12.59 17.21
C THR A 382 -29.89 13.73 16.30
N VAL A 383 -28.82 14.43 16.66
CA VAL A 383 -28.09 15.33 15.78
C VAL A 383 -26.74 14.72 15.51
N VAL A 384 -26.43 14.44 14.26
CA VAL A 384 -25.08 14.06 13.81
C VAL A 384 -24.47 15.27 13.12
N GLY A 385 -23.35 15.77 13.65
CA GLY A 385 -22.64 16.91 13.12
C GLY A 385 -21.28 16.55 12.57
N VAL A 386 -20.88 17.25 11.51
CA VAL A 386 -19.58 17.14 10.86
C VAL A 386 -18.97 18.53 10.77
N THR A 387 -17.71 18.64 11.18
CA THR A 387 -16.90 19.84 11.01
C THR A 387 -15.86 19.58 9.92
N LEU A 388 -15.80 20.43 8.91
CA LEU A 388 -14.84 20.33 7.80
C LEU A 388 -14.00 21.60 7.71
N LEU A 389 -12.75 21.47 7.33
CA LEU A 389 -11.87 22.60 7.07
C LEU A 389 -12.26 23.31 5.77
N THR A 390 -12.41 24.64 5.81
CA THR A 390 -12.61 25.43 4.61
C THR A 390 -11.34 25.45 3.76
N ALA A 391 -11.51 25.30 2.45
CA ALA A 391 -10.40 25.49 1.53
C ALA A 391 -10.25 27.00 1.29
N THR A 392 -9.14 27.57 1.74
CA THR A 392 -8.76 28.94 1.35
C THR A 392 -8.41 28.91 -0.13
N ASP A 393 -9.06 29.77 -0.93
CA ASP A 393 -8.64 30.01 -2.31
C ASP A 393 -7.17 30.45 -2.26
N GLY A 394 -6.27 29.56 -2.71
CA GLY A 394 -4.87 29.90 -2.85
C GLY A 394 -4.70 31.05 -3.82
N SER A 395 -4.24 32.18 -3.29
CA SER A 395 -3.90 33.40 -4.02
C SER A 395 -2.73 33.19 -4.97
#